data_d13546c64f8ecb95161520e1712c31fe
#
_entry.id   d13546c64f8ecb95161520e1712c31fe
#
_cell.length_a   1.000
_cell.length_b   1.000
_cell.length_c   1.000
_cell.angle_alpha   90.00
_cell.angle_beta   90.00
_cell.angle_gamma   90.00
#
_symmetry.space_group_name_H-M   'P 1'
#
loop_
_entity.id
_entity.type
_entity.pdbx_description
1 polymer ?
#
loop_
_entity_poly.entity_id
_entity_poly.type
_entity_poly.pdbx_seq_one_letter_code
_entity_poly.pdbx_strand_id
1 'polypeptide(L)'
;MSKNDNKKRSVERKIFFYKVTCSIDGQETKINNILDAYIKVLNSDYKNLEDRKLAIPYFEKYHFLDISKNQHDNDVYSGKFYSLRSTDFPYLFNMQSGNRQEISSNDQDTLMEQTHFFCFTNQRLIVSEFNFYGARIEKLADYLTEIMFQINPSKKYSICILPIVIPDYFKQIVNCTSISKISFKVAHPGLKILAEEEIIGISDIVKNNLDETTDYCIDIELSGGGRGKTLPVKKTKSFLYKIVSAIKKGNEFDLNKSDDEGPAFRKAKIKAYNPNELKLIPYDLLDEKLVHTCFVEKVSNKSKYVNSDKMFNEIMNAYKTRKNDALRYMEII
;
A
#
# COMPACT_ATOMS: atom_id res chain seq x y z
N MET A 1 34.88 24.94 -11.92
CA MET A 1 33.70 24.32 -12.60
C MET A 1 33.43 23.00 -11.91
N SER A 2 32.49 22.97 -11.00
CA SER A 2 32.12 21.77 -10.22
C SER A 2 31.31 20.85 -11.15
N LYS A 3 31.82 19.64 -11.36
CA LYS A 3 31.07 18.52 -11.92
C LYS A 3 30.04 18.12 -10.87
N ASN A 4 28.92 18.84 -10.82
CA ASN A 4 27.80 18.46 -9.97
C ASN A 4 27.11 17.27 -10.59
N ASP A 5 27.26 16.17 -9.91
CA ASP A 5 26.65 14.88 -10.12
C ASP A 5 25.14 14.98 -10.42
N ASN A 6 24.80 14.71 -11.66
CA ASN A 6 23.43 14.45 -12.13
C ASN A 6 22.88 13.10 -11.60
N LYS A 7 23.28 12.66 -10.42
CA LYS A 7 22.78 11.43 -9.81
C LYS A 7 21.32 11.66 -9.42
N LYS A 8 20.40 11.06 -10.17
CA LYS A 8 18.98 11.09 -9.83
C LYS A 8 18.75 10.46 -8.48
N ARG A 9 17.89 11.08 -7.67
CA ARG A 9 17.55 10.56 -6.33
C ARG A 9 16.65 9.34 -6.47
N SER A 10 16.94 8.31 -5.69
CA SER A 10 16.03 7.18 -5.50
C SER A 10 15.03 7.47 -4.38
N VAL A 11 13.86 6.90 -4.48
CA VAL A 11 12.79 6.97 -3.46
C VAL A 11 12.39 5.57 -3.05
N GLU A 12 12.13 5.38 -1.76
CA GLU A 12 11.59 4.14 -1.24
C GLU A 12 10.16 3.93 -1.78
N ARG A 13 9.87 2.72 -2.22
CA ARG A 13 8.56 2.26 -2.65
C ARG A 13 8.23 0.93 -1.98
N LYS A 14 6.97 0.76 -1.60
CA LYS A 14 6.40 -0.50 -1.16
C LYS A 14 5.70 -1.17 -2.34
N ILE A 15 5.87 -2.47 -2.46
CA ILE A 15 5.21 -3.31 -3.46
C ILE A 15 4.35 -4.30 -2.70
N PHE A 16 3.06 -4.33 -3.00
CA PHE A 16 2.07 -5.21 -2.40
C PHE A 16 1.64 -6.31 -3.35
N PHE A 17 1.14 -7.38 -2.77
CA PHE A 17 0.65 -8.56 -3.47
C PHE A 17 -0.84 -8.72 -3.20
N TYR A 18 -1.60 -9.01 -4.26
CA TYR A 18 -3.05 -9.09 -4.21
C TYR A 18 -3.54 -10.34 -4.89
N LYS A 19 -4.49 -11.04 -4.27
CA LYS A 19 -5.27 -12.09 -4.89
C LYS A 19 -6.36 -11.46 -5.76
N VAL A 20 -6.54 -11.96 -6.98
CA VAL A 20 -7.62 -11.54 -7.86
C VAL A 20 -8.56 -12.71 -8.12
N THR A 21 -9.84 -12.48 -7.95
CA THR A 21 -10.91 -13.39 -8.32
C THR A 21 -11.91 -12.68 -9.20
N CYS A 22 -12.53 -13.37 -10.13
CA CYS A 22 -13.54 -12.80 -11.00
C CYS A 22 -14.55 -13.83 -11.45
N SER A 23 -15.75 -13.34 -11.76
CA SER A 23 -16.84 -14.12 -12.34
C SER A 23 -17.58 -13.33 -13.42
N ILE A 24 -18.19 -14.06 -14.34
CA ILE A 24 -19.09 -13.54 -15.35
C ILE A 24 -20.42 -14.31 -15.20
N ASP A 25 -21.51 -13.59 -15.00
CA ASP A 25 -22.86 -14.16 -14.79
C ASP A 25 -22.90 -15.18 -13.63
N GLY A 26 -22.10 -14.91 -12.58
CA GLY A 26 -21.97 -15.76 -11.40
C GLY A 26 -21.06 -16.98 -11.58
N GLN A 27 -20.54 -17.23 -12.78
CA GLN A 27 -19.59 -18.32 -13.02
C GLN A 27 -18.15 -17.81 -12.90
N GLU A 28 -17.36 -18.53 -12.10
CA GLU A 28 -15.95 -18.18 -11.91
C GLU A 28 -15.21 -18.22 -13.25
N THR A 29 -14.37 -17.24 -13.51
CA THR A 29 -13.56 -17.13 -14.72
C THR A 29 -12.14 -16.71 -14.40
N LYS A 30 -11.24 -16.82 -15.37
CA LYS A 30 -9.89 -16.29 -15.25
C LYS A 30 -9.88 -14.80 -15.62
N ILE A 31 -9.09 -14.01 -14.93
CA ILE A 31 -8.97 -12.57 -15.17
C ILE A 31 -8.45 -12.24 -16.58
N ASN A 32 -7.65 -13.13 -17.21
CA ASN A 32 -7.19 -12.92 -18.58
C ASN A 32 -8.35 -12.79 -19.60
N ASN A 33 -9.48 -13.48 -19.40
CA ASN A 33 -10.66 -13.37 -20.26
C ASN A 33 -11.22 -11.93 -20.24
N ILE A 34 -11.15 -11.27 -19.10
CA ILE A 34 -11.59 -9.89 -18.93
C ILE A 34 -10.54 -8.93 -19.49
N LEU A 35 -9.26 -9.14 -19.20
CA LEU A 35 -8.19 -8.28 -19.67
C LEU A 35 -8.01 -8.35 -21.19
N ASP A 36 -8.10 -9.54 -21.79
CA ASP A 36 -8.03 -9.69 -23.25
C ASP A 36 -9.23 -9.03 -23.94
N ALA A 37 -10.44 -9.15 -23.39
CA ALA A 37 -11.61 -8.45 -23.89
C ALA A 37 -11.46 -6.93 -23.80
N TYR A 38 -10.96 -6.42 -22.68
CA TYR A 38 -10.66 -5.01 -22.48
C TYR A 38 -9.61 -4.49 -23.50
N ILE A 39 -8.48 -5.20 -23.67
CA ILE A 39 -7.43 -4.83 -24.62
C ILE A 39 -7.96 -4.82 -26.07
N LYS A 40 -8.81 -5.79 -26.42
CA LYS A 40 -9.43 -5.84 -27.75
C LYS A 40 -10.26 -4.58 -28.02
N VAL A 41 -11.03 -4.14 -27.05
CA VAL A 41 -11.88 -2.93 -27.18
C VAL A 41 -11.03 -1.66 -27.18
N LEU A 42 -9.95 -1.59 -26.40
CA LEU A 42 -9.00 -0.48 -26.46
C LEU A 42 -8.43 -0.26 -27.85
N ASN A 43 -8.22 -1.32 -28.61
CA ASN A 43 -7.66 -1.25 -29.94
C ASN A 43 -8.71 -0.89 -31.04
N SER A 44 -10.01 -0.98 -30.72
CA SER A 44 -11.10 -0.68 -31.65
C SER A 44 -11.87 0.60 -31.29
N ASP A 45 -12.70 0.53 -30.28
CA ASP A 45 -13.75 1.52 -30.01
C ASP A 45 -13.37 2.54 -28.92
N TYR A 46 -12.42 2.20 -28.04
CA TYR A 46 -12.00 3.00 -26.90
C TYR A 46 -10.54 3.53 -27.05
N LYS A 47 -10.20 3.99 -28.24
CA LYS A 47 -8.84 4.52 -28.53
C LYS A 47 -8.55 5.81 -27.78
N ASN A 48 -9.57 6.66 -27.61
CA ASN A 48 -9.41 7.95 -26.96
C ASN A 48 -9.48 7.78 -25.44
N LEU A 49 -8.74 8.61 -24.73
CA LEU A 49 -8.72 8.62 -23.28
C LEU A 49 -10.08 8.96 -22.68
N GLU A 50 -10.83 9.86 -23.30
CA GLU A 50 -12.18 10.25 -22.85
C GLU A 50 -13.14 9.06 -22.79
N ASP A 51 -13.05 8.14 -23.75
CA ASP A 51 -13.92 6.96 -23.81
C ASP A 51 -13.60 5.95 -22.69
N ARG A 52 -12.39 5.98 -22.13
CA ARG A 52 -11.88 5.08 -21.09
C ARG A 52 -11.93 5.64 -19.67
N LYS A 53 -12.15 6.96 -19.58
CA LYS A 53 -12.15 7.68 -18.32
C LYS A 53 -13.45 7.41 -17.56
N LEU A 54 -13.37 6.78 -16.40
CA LEU A 54 -14.52 6.53 -15.54
C LEU A 54 -14.40 7.26 -14.22
N ALA A 55 -15.47 7.91 -13.80
CA ALA A 55 -15.68 8.37 -12.44
C ALA A 55 -16.14 7.18 -11.59
N ILE A 56 -15.30 6.70 -10.71
CA ILE A 56 -15.71 5.68 -9.74
C ILE A 56 -16.58 6.38 -8.68
N PRO A 57 -17.79 5.88 -8.40
CA PRO A 57 -18.71 6.48 -7.42
C PRO A 57 -18.03 6.77 -6.08
N TYR A 58 -18.38 7.89 -5.45
CA TYR A 58 -17.86 8.41 -4.18
C TYR A 58 -16.45 9.00 -4.21
N PHE A 59 -15.80 9.11 -5.39
CA PHE A 59 -14.51 9.78 -5.53
C PHE A 59 -14.60 10.83 -6.63
N GLU A 60 -14.24 12.06 -6.32
CA GLU A 60 -14.11 13.17 -7.28
C GLU A 60 -12.91 12.99 -8.24
N LYS A 61 -12.62 11.75 -8.60
CA LYS A 61 -11.47 11.37 -9.41
C LYS A 61 -11.89 10.45 -10.54
N TYR A 62 -11.36 10.73 -11.70
CA TYR A 62 -11.48 9.81 -12.82
C TYR A 62 -10.33 8.80 -12.80
N HIS A 63 -10.63 7.62 -13.29
CA HIS A 63 -9.64 6.56 -13.42
C HIS A 63 -9.61 6.04 -14.85
N PHE A 64 -8.43 5.60 -15.27
CA PHE A 64 -8.28 4.85 -16.51
C PHE A 64 -7.15 3.86 -16.41
N LEU A 65 -7.13 2.89 -17.32
CA LEU A 65 -6.17 1.79 -17.34
C LEU A 65 -5.44 1.75 -18.68
N ASP A 66 -4.09 1.76 -18.62
CA ASP A 66 -3.25 1.28 -19.69
C ASP A 66 -2.69 -0.09 -19.32
N ILE A 67 -2.91 -1.07 -20.19
CA ILE A 67 -2.46 -2.44 -19.95
C ILE A 67 -1.99 -3.07 -21.26
N SER A 68 -0.95 -3.86 -21.16
CA SER A 68 -0.42 -4.64 -22.27
C SER A 68 -0.14 -6.07 -21.85
N LYS A 69 -0.36 -6.99 -22.79
CA LYS A 69 -0.01 -8.40 -22.62
C LYS A 69 1.46 -8.59 -22.94
N ASN A 70 2.15 -9.40 -22.15
CA ASN A 70 3.54 -9.74 -22.44
C ASN A 70 3.63 -10.57 -23.72
N GLN A 71 4.58 -10.25 -24.58
CA GLN A 71 4.75 -10.94 -25.87
C GLN A 71 5.32 -12.36 -25.74
N HIS A 72 6.04 -12.63 -24.65
CA HIS A 72 6.69 -13.93 -24.39
C HIS A 72 5.94 -14.81 -23.38
N ASP A 73 5.00 -14.26 -22.64
CA ASP A 73 4.21 -14.97 -21.64
C ASP A 73 2.77 -14.47 -21.66
N ASN A 74 1.90 -15.25 -22.27
CA ASN A 74 0.48 -14.93 -22.45
C ASN A 74 -0.30 -14.79 -21.14
N ASP A 75 0.26 -15.21 -20.02
CA ASP A 75 -0.36 -15.14 -18.70
C ASP A 75 0.13 -13.96 -17.85
N VAL A 76 0.99 -13.13 -18.44
CA VAL A 76 1.54 -11.94 -17.77
C VAL A 76 1.08 -10.67 -18.47
N TYR A 77 0.48 -9.77 -17.71
CA TYR A 77 0.09 -8.43 -18.15
C TYR A 77 0.83 -7.40 -17.31
N SER A 78 1.28 -6.32 -17.95
CA SER A 78 1.83 -5.15 -17.29
C SER A 78 0.93 -3.96 -17.52
N GLY A 79 0.71 -3.16 -16.49
CA GLY A 79 -0.20 -2.02 -16.60
C GLY A 79 0.16 -0.85 -15.71
N LYS A 80 -0.46 0.27 -16.05
CA LYS A 80 -0.49 1.49 -15.24
C LYS A 80 -1.95 1.86 -15.01
N PHE A 81 -2.31 1.94 -13.75
CA PHE A 81 -3.62 2.41 -13.34
C PHE A 81 -3.50 3.86 -12.91
N TYR A 82 -4.30 4.72 -13.51
CA TYR A 82 -4.22 6.16 -13.36
C TYR A 82 -5.37 6.70 -12.54
N SER A 83 -5.07 7.73 -11.77
CA SER A 83 -6.05 8.60 -11.12
C SER A 83 -5.87 10.01 -11.64
N LEU A 84 -6.94 10.58 -12.15
CA LEU A 84 -7.00 11.93 -12.68
C LEU A 84 -7.78 12.82 -11.72
N ARG A 85 -7.26 14.02 -11.48
CA ARG A 85 -7.93 15.05 -10.68
C ARG A 85 -7.99 16.34 -11.47
N SER A 86 -9.20 16.84 -11.71
CA SER A 86 -9.47 18.06 -12.47
C SER A 86 -9.70 19.29 -11.58
N THR A 87 -9.78 19.11 -10.26
CA THR A 87 -10.00 20.16 -9.26
C THR A 87 -8.94 20.12 -8.18
N ASP A 88 -8.92 21.14 -7.31
CA ASP A 88 -8.02 21.24 -6.15
C ASP A 88 -6.54 21.16 -6.48
N PHE A 89 -6.11 21.89 -7.48
CA PHE A 89 -4.69 21.98 -7.82
C PHE A 89 -3.91 22.70 -6.72
N PRO A 90 -2.73 22.20 -6.34
CA PRO A 90 -1.87 22.87 -5.38
C PRO A 90 -1.29 24.17 -5.99
N TYR A 91 -1.02 25.15 -5.13
CA TYR A 91 -0.32 26.36 -5.55
C TYR A 91 1.19 26.10 -5.74
N LEU A 92 1.78 26.80 -6.69
CA LEU A 92 3.23 27.00 -6.77
C LEU A 92 3.61 28.13 -5.79
N PHE A 93 4.67 27.91 -5.01
CA PHE A 93 5.20 28.90 -4.11
C PHE A 93 6.63 29.25 -4.48
N ASN A 94 6.89 30.54 -4.75
CA ASN A 94 8.24 31.02 -5.02
C ASN A 94 8.93 31.34 -3.70
N MET A 95 9.96 30.57 -3.36
CA MET A 95 10.71 30.69 -2.09
C MET A 95 11.48 32.03 -1.97
N GLN A 96 11.82 32.68 -3.08
CA GLN A 96 12.56 33.94 -3.05
C GLN A 96 11.63 35.15 -2.92
N SER A 97 10.53 35.18 -3.69
CA SER A 97 9.60 36.29 -3.70
C SER A 97 8.46 36.17 -2.70
N GLY A 98 8.23 34.98 -2.11
CA GLY A 98 7.08 34.70 -1.26
C GLY A 98 5.74 34.63 -2.02
N ASN A 99 5.75 34.75 -3.33
CA ASN A 99 4.52 34.77 -4.13
C ASN A 99 3.92 33.36 -4.30
N ARG A 100 2.59 33.30 -4.25
CA ARG A 100 1.79 32.11 -4.60
C ARG A 100 1.29 32.31 -6.03
N GLN A 101 1.33 31.23 -6.79
CA GLN A 101 0.84 31.18 -8.16
C GLN A 101 0.01 29.92 -8.34
N GLU A 102 -1.14 30.03 -8.94
CA GLU A 102 -1.91 28.87 -9.38
C GLU A 102 -1.12 28.13 -10.46
N ILE A 103 -1.27 26.81 -10.48
CA ILE A 103 -0.77 26.03 -11.60
C ILE A 103 -1.67 26.41 -12.78
N SER A 104 -1.11 27.16 -13.74
CA SER A 104 -1.82 27.50 -14.97
C SER A 104 -2.13 26.19 -15.68
N SER A 105 -3.37 25.80 -15.70
CA SER A 105 -3.90 24.67 -16.45
C SER A 105 -4.91 25.19 -17.47
N ASN A 106 -4.95 24.60 -18.64
CA ASN A 106 -6.08 24.76 -19.53
C ASN A 106 -7.27 24.00 -18.94
N ASP A 107 -8.50 24.31 -19.30
CA ASP A 107 -9.70 23.63 -18.81
C ASP A 107 -9.68 22.10 -19.05
N GLN A 108 -8.81 21.63 -19.95
CA GLN A 108 -8.63 20.20 -20.27
C GLN A 108 -7.47 19.55 -19.51
N ASP A 109 -6.63 20.31 -18.81
CA ASP A 109 -5.51 19.75 -18.06
C ASP A 109 -5.97 19.13 -16.76
N THR A 110 -5.39 17.97 -16.43
CA THR A 110 -5.66 17.25 -15.19
C THR A 110 -4.36 16.85 -14.50
N LEU A 111 -4.36 16.78 -13.18
CA LEU A 111 -3.26 16.16 -12.47
C LEU A 111 -3.41 14.66 -12.56
N MET A 112 -2.38 14.00 -13.08
CA MET A 112 -2.33 12.57 -13.27
C MET A 112 -1.39 11.93 -12.25
N GLU A 113 -1.85 10.88 -11.59
CA GLU A 113 -1.04 10.02 -10.74
C GLU A 113 -1.15 8.58 -11.24
N GLN A 114 -0.03 7.87 -11.30
CA GLN A 114 0.02 6.51 -11.86
C GLN A 114 0.45 5.49 -10.81
N THR A 115 -0.07 4.27 -10.95
CA THR A 115 0.29 3.10 -10.14
C THR A 115 0.64 1.95 -11.08
N HIS A 116 1.89 1.47 -11.00
CA HIS A 116 2.38 0.38 -11.85
C HIS A 116 2.03 -0.97 -11.24
N PHE A 117 1.71 -1.94 -12.09
CA PHE A 117 1.44 -3.32 -11.64
C PHE A 117 1.75 -4.36 -12.70
N PHE A 118 1.93 -5.60 -12.25
CA PHE A 118 1.84 -6.81 -13.06
C PHE A 118 0.65 -7.64 -12.61
N CYS A 119 -0.01 -8.30 -13.57
CA CYS A 119 -1.01 -9.33 -13.33
C CYS A 119 -0.53 -10.66 -13.88
N PHE A 120 -0.41 -11.66 -13.01
CA PHE A 120 -0.03 -13.04 -13.33
C PHE A 120 -1.29 -13.90 -13.29
N THR A 121 -1.94 -14.04 -14.45
CA THR A 121 -3.32 -14.55 -14.54
C THR A 121 -3.47 -16.02 -14.14
N ASN A 122 -2.49 -16.89 -14.49
CA ASN A 122 -2.48 -18.29 -14.07
C ASN A 122 -2.35 -18.46 -12.56
N GLN A 123 -1.81 -17.45 -11.88
CA GLN A 123 -1.61 -17.47 -10.43
C GLN A 123 -2.67 -16.66 -9.69
N ARG A 124 -3.60 -16.01 -10.41
CA ARG A 124 -4.59 -15.09 -9.83
C ARG A 124 -3.94 -14.02 -8.95
N LEU A 125 -2.77 -13.53 -9.34
CA LEU A 125 -1.91 -12.66 -8.57
C LEU A 125 -1.71 -11.33 -9.26
N ILE A 126 -1.92 -10.23 -8.53
CA ILE A 126 -1.49 -8.89 -8.93
C ILE A 126 -0.37 -8.45 -7.99
N VAL A 127 0.70 -7.91 -8.55
CA VAL A 127 1.83 -7.32 -7.82
C VAL A 127 1.93 -5.85 -8.23
N SER A 128 1.80 -4.95 -7.28
CA SER A 128 1.67 -3.51 -7.56
C SER A 128 2.48 -2.66 -6.61
N GLU A 129 3.03 -1.55 -7.12
CA GLU A 129 3.55 -0.51 -6.24
C GLU A 129 2.43 0.12 -5.41
N PHE A 130 2.79 0.59 -4.23
CA PHE A 130 1.95 1.47 -3.45
C PHE A 130 2.33 2.92 -3.74
N ASN A 131 1.48 3.62 -4.49
CA ASN A 131 1.59 5.06 -4.66
C ASN A 131 0.53 5.75 -3.79
N PHE A 132 0.99 6.50 -2.78
CA PHE A 132 0.08 7.19 -1.85
C PHE A 132 -0.88 8.15 -2.55
N TYR A 133 -0.40 8.82 -3.59
CA TYR A 133 -1.18 9.81 -4.36
C TYR A 133 -1.92 9.19 -5.55
N GLY A 134 -1.48 8.00 -6.00
CA GLY A 134 -2.04 7.30 -7.13
C GLY A 134 -3.33 6.54 -6.84
N ALA A 135 -3.89 5.96 -7.88
CA ALA A 135 -5.03 5.07 -7.75
C ALA A 135 -4.64 3.83 -6.92
N ARG A 136 -5.48 3.50 -5.95
CA ARG A 136 -5.36 2.24 -5.22
C ARG A 136 -5.66 1.09 -6.15
N ILE A 137 -4.82 0.04 -6.13
CA ILE A 137 -4.99 -1.10 -7.03
C ILE A 137 -6.31 -1.85 -6.79
N GLU A 138 -6.85 -1.79 -5.57
CA GLU A 138 -8.16 -2.34 -5.25
C GLU A 138 -9.29 -1.68 -6.08
N LYS A 139 -9.13 -0.40 -6.43
CA LYS A 139 -10.08 0.34 -7.29
C LYS A 139 -10.03 -0.09 -8.77
N LEU A 140 -9.01 -0.83 -9.16
CA LEU A 140 -8.98 -1.46 -10.48
C LEU A 140 -10.11 -2.48 -10.65
N ALA A 141 -10.55 -3.12 -9.57
CA ALA A 141 -11.69 -4.03 -9.60
C ALA A 141 -12.99 -3.30 -9.97
N ASP A 142 -13.24 -2.16 -9.31
CA ASP A 142 -14.41 -1.32 -9.58
C ASP A 142 -14.36 -0.78 -11.01
N TYR A 143 -13.19 -0.28 -11.44
CA TYR A 143 -12.99 0.22 -12.80
C TYR A 143 -13.24 -0.84 -13.86
N LEU A 144 -12.63 -2.02 -13.74
CA LEU A 144 -12.81 -3.10 -14.71
C LEU A 144 -14.25 -3.63 -14.71
N THR A 145 -14.90 -3.70 -13.57
CA THR A 145 -16.32 -4.13 -13.49
C THR A 145 -17.21 -3.16 -14.27
N GLU A 146 -17.05 -1.87 -14.04
CA GLU A 146 -17.85 -0.83 -14.67
C GLU A 146 -17.58 -0.71 -16.18
N ILE A 147 -16.32 -0.64 -16.59
CA ILE A 147 -15.97 -0.53 -18.02
C ILE A 147 -16.44 -1.76 -18.81
N MET A 148 -16.30 -2.96 -18.22
CA MET A 148 -16.76 -4.19 -18.87
C MET A 148 -18.27 -4.26 -18.97
N PHE A 149 -19.01 -3.71 -18.00
CA PHE A 149 -20.46 -3.55 -18.12
C PHE A 149 -20.86 -2.58 -19.24
N GLN A 150 -20.14 -1.47 -19.39
CA GLN A 150 -20.38 -0.54 -20.52
C GLN A 150 -20.09 -1.17 -21.88
N ILE A 151 -19.02 -1.99 -21.96
CA ILE A 151 -18.66 -2.71 -23.19
C ILE A 151 -19.69 -3.80 -23.53
N ASN A 152 -20.22 -4.51 -22.56
CA ASN A 152 -21.19 -5.58 -22.75
C ASN A 152 -22.23 -5.60 -21.61
N PRO A 153 -23.28 -4.78 -21.72
CA PRO A 153 -24.32 -4.66 -20.69
C PRO A 153 -25.16 -5.93 -20.46
N SER A 154 -25.07 -6.90 -21.38
CA SER A 154 -25.80 -8.17 -21.26
C SER A 154 -25.15 -9.14 -20.26
N LYS A 155 -23.91 -8.87 -19.81
CA LYS A 155 -23.16 -9.70 -18.89
C LYS A 155 -22.93 -9.00 -17.55
N LYS A 156 -23.03 -9.78 -16.48
CA LYS A 156 -22.74 -9.31 -15.13
C LYS A 156 -21.32 -9.70 -14.74
N TYR A 157 -20.43 -8.71 -14.66
CA TYR A 157 -19.06 -8.89 -14.23
C TYR A 157 -18.94 -8.68 -12.73
N SER A 158 -18.11 -9.49 -12.08
CA SER A 158 -17.72 -9.27 -10.68
C SER A 158 -16.21 -9.55 -10.57
N ILE A 159 -15.47 -8.55 -10.12
CA ILE A 159 -14.02 -8.62 -9.94
C ILE A 159 -13.72 -8.23 -8.51
N CYS A 160 -12.86 -8.99 -7.86
CA CYS A 160 -12.41 -8.72 -6.51
C CYS A 160 -10.89 -8.78 -6.46
N ILE A 161 -10.27 -7.75 -5.91
CA ILE A 161 -8.82 -7.63 -5.71
C ILE A 161 -8.58 -7.41 -4.22
N LEU A 162 -8.02 -8.42 -3.55
CA LEU A 162 -7.80 -8.41 -2.11
C LEU A 162 -6.31 -8.50 -1.78
N PRO A 163 -5.80 -7.71 -0.85
CA PRO A 163 -4.41 -7.82 -0.43
C PRO A 163 -4.14 -9.19 0.19
N ILE A 164 -3.00 -9.78 -0.16
CA ILE A 164 -2.54 -11.01 0.48
C ILE A 164 -1.98 -10.64 1.85
N VAL A 165 -2.55 -11.24 2.88
CA VAL A 165 -2.10 -11.08 4.26
C VAL A 165 -1.17 -12.25 4.64
N ILE A 166 -0.24 -11.99 5.55
CA ILE A 166 0.68 -13.01 6.06
C ILE A 166 -0.03 -13.76 7.19
N PRO A 167 -0.41 -15.03 7.01
CA PRO A 167 -1.00 -15.82 8.08
C PRO A 167 -0.01 -15.95 9.23
N ASP A 168 -0.53 -15.94 10.45
CA ASP A 168 0.31 -16.08 11.64
C ASP A 168 1.50 -15.09 11.72
N TYR A 169 1.32 -13.89 11.13
CA TYR A 169 2.34 -12.85 11.11
C TYR A 169 2.99 -12.63 12.49
N PHE A 170 2.17 -12.64 13.55
CA PHE A 170 2.66 -12.52 14.91
C PHE A 170 3.46 -13.74 15.39
N LYS A 171 3.13 -14.95 14.94
CA LYS A 171 3.94 -16.13 15.25
C LYS A 171 5.34 -16.03 14.64
N GLN A 172 5.45 -15.45 13.43
CA GLN A 172 6.76 -15.23 12.81
C GLN A 172 7.60 -14.27 13.64
N ILE A 173 7.00 -13.18 14.14
CA ILE A 173 7.70 -12.20 14.98
C ILE A 173 8.12 -12.81 16.31
N VAL A 174 7.25 -13.59 16.93
CA VAL A 174 7.55 -14.28 18.18
C VAL A 174 8.68 -15.31 18.03
N ASN A 175 8.82 -15.91 16.84
CA ASN A 175 9.89 -16.83 16.51
C ASN A 175 11.21 -16.16 16.15
N CYS A 176 11.26 -14.83 15.98
CA CYS A 176 12.51 -14.10 15.80
C CYS A 176 13.44 -14.33 16.99
N THR A 177 14.73 -14.55 16.69
CA THR A 177 15.72 -14.87 17.71
C THR A 177 16.20 -13.65 18.51
N SER A 178 16.10 -12.46 17.91
CA SER A 178 16.46 -11.22 18.59
C SER A 178 15.66 -10.03 18.05
N ILE A 179 15.35 -9.09 18.93
CA ILE A 179 14.62 -7.86 18.61
C ILE A 179 15.53 -6.69 18.94
N SER A 180 15.83 -5.88 17.94
CA SER A 180 16.73 -4.72 18.12
C SER A 180 15.96 -3.45 18.47
N LYS A 181 14.69 -3.33 18.01
CA LYS A 181 13.89 -2.12 18.19
C LYS A 181 12.41 -2.44 18.12
N ILE A 182 11.62 -1.76 18.96
CA ILE A 182 10.17 -1.69 18.92
C ILE A 182 9.78 -0.23 18.90
N SER A 183 8.90 0.17 17.99
CA SER A 183 8.38 1.54 17.95
C SER A 183 6.89 1.51 17.66
N PHE A 184 6.10 2.26 18.42
CA PHE A 184 4.68 2.42 18.18
C PHE A 184 4.22 3.84 18.51
N LYS A 185 3.25 4.31 17.74
CA LYS A 185 2.59 5.61 17.94
C LYS A 185 1.11 5.35 18.17
N VAL A 186 0.63 5.85 19.30
CA VAL A 186 -0.68 5.55 19.83
C VAL A 186 -1.44 6.85 20.04
N ALA A 187 -2.65 6.93 19.51
CA ALA A 187 -3.59 8.01 19.77
C ALA A 187 -4.31 7.80 21.13
N HIS A 188 -4.95 8.84 21.65
CA HIS A 188 -5.63 8.80 22.94
C HIS A 188 -6.53 7.57 23.16
N PRO A 189 -7.39 7.15 22.21
CA PRO A 189 -8.20 5.93 22.41
C PRO A 189 -7.37 4.66 22.59
N GLY A 190 -6.26 4.54 21.86
CA GLY A 190 -5.35 3.40 21.94
C GLY A 190 -4.60 3.31 23.27
N LEU A 191 -4.45 4.41 23.99
CA LEU A 191 -3.82 4.43 25.30
C LEU A 191 -4.69 3.73 26.37
N LYS A 192 -6.01 3.86 26.27
CA LYS A 192 -6.94 3.11 27.14
C LYS A 192 -6.78 1.60 26.92
N ILE A 193 -6.67 1.19 25.64
CA ILE A 193 -6.45 -0.22 25.28
C ILE A 193 -5.09 -0.72 25.79
N LEU A 194 -4.02 0.08 25.70
CA LEU A 194 -2.71 -0.25 26.26
C LEU A 194 -2.74 -0.40 27.79
N ALA A 195 -3.54 0.42 28.46
CA ALA A 195 -3.72 0.35 29.90
C ALA A 195 -4.46 -0.93 30.32
N GLU A 196 -5.49 -1.35 29.59
CA GLU A 196 -6.23 -2.61 29.80
C GLU A 196 -5.33 -3.84 29.62
N GLU A 197 -4.38 -3.80 28.70
CA GLU A 197 -3.41 -4.87 28.47
C GLU A 197 -2.25 -4.86 29.50
N GLU A 198 -2.35 -4.06 30.55
CA GLU A 198 -1.33 -3.94 31.61
C GLU A 198 0.09 -3.65 31.06
N ILE A 199 0.19 -2.82 30.06
CA ILE A 199 1.46 -2.29 29.56
C ILE A 199 1.90 -1.20 30.52
N ILE A 200 2.56 -1.65 31.60
CA ILE A 200 2.91 -0.85 32.79
C ILE A 200 3.75 0.38 32.41
N GLY A 201 3.46 1.48 33.07
CA GLY A 201 4.19 2.78 32.97
C GLY A 201 3.55 3.79 32.01
N ILE A 202 2.90 3.33 30.94
CA ILE A 202 2.23 4.24 30.00
C ILE A 202 0.92 4.76 30.59
N SER A 203 0.15 3.90 31.27
CA SER A 203 -1.10 4.27 31.92
C SER A 203 -0.90 5.35 32.98
N ASP A 204 0.19 5.28 33.76
CA ASP A 204 0.49 6.23 34.83
C ASP A 204 0.96 7.57 34.27
N ILE A 205 1.73 7.57 33.16
CA ILE A 205 2.12 8.79 32.45
C ILE A 205 0.89 9.50 31.92
N VAL A 206 -0.05 8.76 31.35
CA VAL A 206 -1.29 9.32 30.77
C VAL A 206 -2.20 9.87 31.85
N LYS A 207 -2.49 9.07 32.89
CA LYS A 207 -3.41 9.48 33.97
C LYS A 207 -2.94 10.69 34.75
N ASN A 208 -1.63 10.85 34.91
CA ASN A 208 -1.08 11.88 35.77
C ASN A 208 -0.70 13.18 35.04
N ASN A 209 -0.61 13.16 33.71
CA ASN A 209 -0.02 14.28 32.96
C ASN A 209 -0.87 14.79 31.79
N LEU A 210 -1.96 14.15 31.45
CA LEU A 210 -2.70 14.49 30.22
C LEU A 210 -4.20 14.63 30.48
N ASP A 211 -4.78 15.69 29.95
CA ASP A 211 -6.21 15.97 30.02
C ASP A 211 -6.97 15.05 29.03
N GLU A 212 -8.09 14.47 29.47
CA GLU A 212 -8.93 13.58 28.65
C GLU A 212 -9.58 14.27 27.46
N THR A 213 -9.58 15.59 27.42
CA THR A 213 -10.24 16.40 26.38
C THR A 213 -9.36 16.74 25.19
N THR A 214 -8.05 16.43 25.27
CA THR A 214 -7.09 16.83 24.23
C THR A 214 -6.74 15.65 23.31
N ASP A 215 -6.85 15.83 22.00
CA ASP A 215 -6.37 14.82 21.00
C ASP A 215 -4.84 14.88 20.92
N TYR A 216 -4.20 13.83 21.39
CA TYR A 216 -2.74 13.69 21.38
C TYR A 216 -2.31 12.28 20.96
N CYS A 217 -1.05 12.18 20.52
CA CYS A 217 -0.41 10.91 20.21
C CYS A 217 0.88 10.76 21.01
N ILE A 218 1.13 9.57 21.52
CA ILE A 218 2.41 9.21 22.15
C ILE A 218 3.22 8.34 21.18
N ASP A 219 4.47 8.72 20.92
CA ASP A 219 5.43 7.91 20.15
C ASP A 219 6.40 7.25 21.14
N ILE A 220 6.40 5.93 21.17
CA ILE A 220 7.21 5.11 22.07
C ILE A 220 8.21 4.32 21.27
N GLU A 221 9.46 4.40 21.67
CA GLU A 221 10.56 3.68 21.06
C GLU A 221 11.39 2.96 22.13
N LEU A 222 11.52 1.65 21.97
CA LEU A 222 12.38 0.80 22.78
C LEU A 222 13.48 0.23 21.88
N SER A 223 14.73 0.44 22.24
CA SER A 223 15.88 -0.09 21.49
C SER A 223 16.95 -0.63 22.42
N GLY A 224 17.77 -1.54 21.91
CA GLY A 224 18.98 -1.98 22.62
C GLY A 224 19.95 -0.82 22.78
N GLY A 225 20.57 -0.68 23.96
CA GLY A 225 21.37 0.48 24.37
C GLY A 225 22.70 0.68 23.64
N GLY A 226 22.81 0.32 22.35
CA GLY A 226 23.99 0.54 21.50
C GLY A 226 23.94 -0.21 20.18
N ARG A 227 24.91 0.07 19.30
CA ARG A 227 25.00 -0.55 17.97
C ARG A 227 25.15 -2.08 18.10
N GLY A 228 24.25 -2.84 17.48
CA GLY A 228 24.24 -4.31 17.51
C GLY A 228 23.66 -4.93 18.78
N LYS A 229 23.24 -4.15 19.78
CA LYS A 229 22.58 -4.66 20.98
C LYS A 229 21.11 -4.92 20.73
N THR A 230 20.57 -5.96 21.39
CA THR A 230 19.18 -6.39 21.29
C THR A 230 18.45 -6.24 22.62
N LEU A 231 17.14 -6.16 22.54
CA LEU A 231 16.30 -6.16 23.73
C LEU A 231 16.26 -7.55 24.40
N PRO A 232 16.06 -7.65 25.72
CA PRO A 232 16.01 -8.94 26.45
C PRO A 232 14.85 -9.82 25.95
N VAL A 233 15.15 -10.95 25.29
CA VAL A 233 14.20 -11.74 24.49
C VAL A 233 12.96 -12.18 25.27
N LYS A 234 13.11 -12.74 26.47
CA LYS A 234 11.95 -13.25 27.24
C LYS A 234 10.94 -12.14 27.61
N LYS A 235 11.44 -11.04 28.18
CA LYS A 235 10.59 -9.90 28.57
C LYS A 235 9.99 -9.20 27.35
N THR A 236 10.76 -9.12 26.28
CA THR A 236 10.32 -8.50 25.02
C THR A 236 9.24 -9.30 24.33
N LYS A 237 9.30 -10.63 24.34
CA LYS A 237 8.23 -11.47 23.77
C LYS A 237 6.90 -11.31 24.52
N SER A 238 6.92 -11.34 25.85
CA SER A 238 5.72 -11.09 26.65
C SER A 238 5.12 -9.71 26.37
N PHE A 239 5.96 -8.69 26.30
CA PHE A 239 5.55 -7.33 25.94
C PHE A 239 4.94 -7.24 24.52
N LEU A 240 5.52 -7.94 23.55
CA LEU A 240 5.00 -8.02 22.20
C LEU A 240 3.61 -8.66 22.14
N TYR A 241 3.37 -9.74 22.87
CA TYR A 241 2.04 -10.34 22.94
C TYR A 241 0.99 -9.36 23.45
N LYS A 242 1.32 -8.59 24.47
CA LYS A 242 0.43 -7.53 24.99
C LYS A 242 0.19 -6.42 23.95
N ILE A 243 1.23 -5.96 23.24
CA ILE A 243 1.08 -4.97 22.16
C ILE A 243 0.20 -5.52 21.03
N VAL A 244 0.42 -6.76 20.61
CA VAL A 244 -0.37 -7.39 19.57
C VAL A 244 -1.84 -7.53 19.98
N SER A 245 -2.10 -7.92 21.22
CA SER A 245 -3.46 -7.96 21.77
C SER A 245 -4.09 -6.57 21.74
N ALA A 246 -3.37 -5.56 22.19
CA ALA A 246 -3.83 -4.17 22.16
C ALA A 246 -4.11 -3.66 20.72
N ILE A 247 -3.27 -4.00 19.74
CA ILE A 247 -3.49 -3.63 18.32
C ILE A 247 -4.76 -4.28 17.78
N LYS A 248 -4.99 -5.58 18.06
CA LYS A 248 -6.21 -6.28 17.64
C LYS A 248 -7.46 -5.62 18.20
N LYS A 249 -7.48 -5.34 19.51
CA LYS A 249 -8.56 -4.59 20.14
C LYS A 249 -8.73 -3.18 19.55
N GLY A 250 -7.63 -2.49 19.23
CA GLY A 250 -7.64 -1.20 18.56
C GLY A 250 -8.27 -1.24 17.17
N ASN A 251 -7.96 -2.27 16.39
CA ASN A 251 -8.57 -2.46 15.08
C ASN A 251 -10.08 -2.75 15.17
N GLU A 252 -10.51 -3.55 16.15
CA GLU A 252 -11.94 -3.80 16.44
C GLU A 252 -12.65 -2.52 16.88
N PHE A 253 -11.99 -1.69 17.67
CA PHE A 253 -12.50 -0.39 18.09
C PHE A 253 -12.64 0.56 16.88
N ASP A 254 -11.64 0.61 15.99
CA ASP A 254 -11.63 1.46 14.81
C ASP A 254 -12.73 1.08 13.79
N LEU A 255 -13.15 -0.18 13.72
CA LEU A 255 -14.27 -0.63 12.88
C LEU A 255 -15.64 -0.08 13.35
N ASN A 256 -15.77 0.30 14.61
CA ASN A 256 -17.01 0.76 15.23
C ASN A 256 -17.08 2.28 15.40
N LYS A 257 -16.11 3.03 14.83
CA LYS A 257 -16.02 4.49 14.95
C LYS A 257 -16.72 5.24 13.83
N SER A 258 -17.00 6.54 14.10
CA SER A 258 -17.28 7.53 13.07
C SER A 258 -16.00 7.89 12.30
N ASP A 259 -16.13 8.24 11.02
CA ASP A 259 -15.01 8.53 10.09
C ASP A 259 -14.08 9.69 10.53
N ASP A 260 -14.50 10.52 11.49
CA ASP A 260 -13.76 11.70 11.95
C ASP A 260 -12.68 11.40 12.98
N GLU A 261 -12.69 10.22 13.60
CA GLU A 261 -11.69 9.82 14.58
C GLU A 261 -10.60 8.96 13.93
N GLY A 262 -9.35 9.40 13.98
CA GLY A 262 -8.20 8.66 13.45
C GLY A 262 -7.96 7.33 14.19
N PRO A 263 -7.17 6.40 13.61
CA PRO A 263 -6.94 5.07 14.17
C PRO A 263 -6.26 5.12 15.55
N ALA A 264 -6.64 4.19 16.43
CA ALA A 264 -6.08 4.07 17.78
C ALA A 264 -4.55 3.85 17.75
N PHE A 265 -4.07 3.08 16.79
CA PHE A 265 -2.64 2.88 16.56
C PHE A 265 -2.25 3.46 15.20
N ARG A 266 -1.37 4.47 15.19
CA ARG A 266 -0.90 5.14 13.96
C ARG A 266 0.42 4.58 13.44
N LYS A 267 1.17 3.84 14.27
CA LYS A 267 2.42 3.16 13.93
C LYS A 267 2.65 2.02 14.90
N ALA A 268 3.07 0.88 14.40
CA ALA A 268 3.55 -0.23 15.23
C ALA A 268 4.58 -1.04 14.44
N LYS A 269 5.87 -0.83 14.72
CA LYS A 269 6.96 -1.44 13.97
C LYS A 269 7.93 -2.16 14.89
N ILE A 270 8.43 -3.29 14.44
CA ILE A 270 9.47 -4.06 15.10
C ILE A 270 10.63 -4.25 14.13
N LYS A 271 11.87 -4.13 14.62
CA LYS A 271 13.04 -4.55 13.89
C LYS A 271 13.63 -5.77 14.58
N ALA A 272 13.54 -6.91 13.92
CA ALA A 272 13.93 -8.20 14.49
C ALA A 272 14.82 -8.99 13.52
N TYR A 273 15.67 -9.88 14.07
CA TYR A 273 16.49 -10.77 13.28
C TYR A 273 15.70 -11.99 12.85
N ASN A 274 15.55 -12.14 11.53
CA ASN A 274 14.94 -13.33 10.93
C ASN A 274 16.01 -14.38 10.67
N PRO A 275 15.95 -15.54 11.34
CA PRO A 275 16.96 -16.59 11.16
C PRO A 275 16.95 -17.21 9.76
N ASN A 276 15.80 -17.18 9.05
CA ASN A 276 15.68 -17.72 7.70
C ASN A 276 16.33 -16.81 6.65
N GLU A 277 16.29 -15.49 6.86
CA GLU A 277 16.86 -14.51 5.95
C GLU A 277 18.24 -14.00 6.40
N LEU A 278 18.72 -14.44 7.57
CA LEU A 278 20.00 -14.08 8.18
C LEU A 278 20.25 -12.55 8.28
N LYS A 279 19.16 -11.77 8.45
CA LYS A 279 19.23 -10.31 8.55
C LYS A 279 18.18 -9.71 9.48
N LEU A 280 18.40 -8.43 9.84
CA LEU A 280 17.45 -7.62 10.57
C LEU A 280 16.35 -7.12 9.60
N ILE A 281 15.10 -7.51 9.86
CA ILE A 281 13.95 -7.13 9.04
C ILE A 281 13.04 -6.21 9.86
N PRO A 282 12.55 -5.12 9.27
CA PRO A 282 11.46 -4.36 9.84
C PRO A 282 10.12 -5.08 9.58
N TYR A 283 9.35 -5.30 10.64
CA TYR A 283 7.97 -5.78 10.59
C TYR A 283 7.04 -4.63 10.97
N ASP A 284 5.98 -4.42 10.20
CA ASP A 284 4.94 -3.45 10.50
C ASP A 284 3.73 -4.20 11.08
N LEU A 285 3.45 -4.03 12.36
CA LEU A 285 2.40 -4.79 13.05
C LEU A 285 0.97 -4.34 12.67
N LEU A 286 0.83 -3.18 12.05
CA LEU A 286 -0.44 -2.67 11.55
C LEU A 286 -0.71 -3.11 10.12
N ASP A 287 0.34 -3.58 9.42
CA ASP A 287 0.26 -3.95 8.01
C ASP A 287 0.59 -5.45 7.87
N GLU A 288 -0.42 -6.28 8.08
CA GLU A 288 -0.32 -7.73 7.90
C GLU A 288 -0.18 -8.14 6.42
N LYS A 289 -0.19 -7.17 5.50
CA LYS A 289 -0.10 -7.41 4.07
C LYS A 289 1.29 -7.90 3.67
N LEU A 290 1.33 -8.80 2.71
CA LEU A 290 2.59 -9.20 2.10
C LEU A 290 3.18 -8.02 1.33
N VAL A 291 4.35 -7.54 1.77
CA VAL A 291 5.01 -6.35 1.22
C VAL A 291 6.48 -6.63 0.89
N HIS A 292 6.96 -5.99 -0.17
CA HIS A 292 8.36 -5.88 -0.53
C HIS A 292 8.74 -4.41 -0.63
N THR A 293 9.86 -4.01 -0.02
CA THR A 293 10.35 -2.63 -0.05
C THR A 293 11.56 -2.53 -0.98
N CYS A 294 11.55 -1.55 -1.88
CA CYS A 294 12.61 -1.29 -2.84
C CYS A 294 12.93 0.20 -2.95
N PHE A 295 14.02 0.52 -3.64
CA PHE A 295 14.41 1.89 -3.97
C PHE A 295 14.39 2.08 -5.48
N VAL A 296 13.59 3.04 -5.96
CA VAL A 296 13.39 3.30 -7.39
C VAL A 296 13.87 4.70 -7.75
N GLU A 297 14.58 4.80 -8.85
CA GLU A 297 15.07 6.07 -9.38
C GLU A 297 13.92 6.96 -9.83
N LYS A 298 13.96 8.24 -9.46
CA LYS A 298 13.00 9.24 -9.93
C LYS A 298 13.27 9.67 -11.36
N VAL A 299 12.25 10.10 -12.08
CA VAL A 299 12.39 10.70 -13.41
C VAL A 299 13.27 11.95 -13.36
N SER A 300 13.10 12.79 -12.33
CA SER A 300 13.98 13.92 -12.02
C SER A 300 14.00 14.16 -10.51
N ASN A 301 15.00 14.92 -10.03
CA ASN A 301 15.13 15.21 -8.59
C ASN A 301 13.94 16.00 -8.02
N LYS A 302 13.22 16.76 -8.83
CA LYS A 302 12.03 17.54 -8.44
C LYS A 302 10.72 16.76 -8.67
N SER A 303 10.74 15.67 -9.44
CA SER A 303 9.56 14.88 -9.75
C SER A 303 9.15 13.99 -8.57
N LYS A 304 7.84 13.78 -8.41
CA LYS A 304 7.28 12.69 -7.61
C LYS A 304 7.37 11.34 -8.35
N TYR A 305 7.39 11.40 -9.69
CA TYR A 305 7.35 10.22 -10.53
C TYR A 305 8.66 9.45 -10.50
N VAL A 306 8.53 8.14 -10.46
CA VAL A 306 9.63 7.21 -10.64
C VAL A 306 9.76 6.84 -12.13
N ASN A 307 10.94 6.40 -12.52
CA ASN A 307 11.15 5.85 -13.84
C ASN A 307 10.33 4.56 -13.98
N SER A 308 9.42 4.52 -14.97
CA SER A 308 8.49 3.41 -15.15
C SER A 308 9.19 2.07 -15.41
N ASP A 309 10.24 2.06 -16.25
CA ASP A 309 10.96 0.81 -16.56
C ASP A 309 11.67 0.27 -15.31
N LYS A 310 12.26 1.17 -14.52
CA LYS A 310 12.86 0.79 -13.23
C LYS A 310 11.82 0.27 -12.25
N MET A 311 10.62 0.90 -12.20
CA MET A 311 9.55 0.45 -11.34
C MET A 311 9.03 -0.93 -11.76
N PHE A 312 8.81 -1.17 -13.04
CA PHE A 312 8.43 -2.49 -13.53
C PHE A 312 9.49 -3.56 -13.21
N ASN A 313 10.78 -3.23 -13.34
CA ASN A 313 11.86 -4.13 -12.95
C ASN A 313 11.81 -4.47 -11.46
N GLU A 314 11.58 -3.48 -10.59
CA GLU A 314 11.48 -3.71 -9.15
C GLU A 314 10.22 -4.52 -8.76
N ILE A 315 9.09 -4.32 -9.44
CA ILE A 315 7.90 -5.15 -9.23
C ILE A 315 8.19 -6.60 -9.64
N MET A 316 8.87 -6.82 -10.76
CA MET A 316 9.26 -8.16 -11.21
C MET A 316 10.26 -8.81 -10.23
N ASN A 317 11.21 -8.05 -9.68
CA ASN A 317 12.14 -8.52 -8.65
C ASN A 317 11.40 -8.91 -7.36
N ALA A 318 10.45 -8.09 -6.93
CA ALA A 318 9.59 -8.39 -5.79
C ALA A 318 8.80 -9.69 -6.00
N TYR A 319 8.20 -9.85 -7.19
CA TYR A 319 7.49 -11.08 -7.56
C TYR A 319 8.42 -12.30 -7.49
N LYS A 320 9.59 -12.26 -8.14
CA LYS A 320 10.54 -13.38 -8.10
C LYS A 320 10.96 -13.74 -6.68
N THR A 321 11.12 -12.74 -5.82
CA THR A 321 11.56 -12.92 -4.42
C THR A 321 10.46 -13.48 -3.52
N ARG A 322 9.20 -13.08 -3.73
CA ARG A 322 8.08 -13.36 -2.82
C ARG A 322 6.99 -14.25 -3.40
N LYS A 323 7.13 -14.71 -4.64
CA LYS A 323 6.14 -15.55 -5.34
C LYS A 323 5.68 -16.74 -4.49
N ASN A 324 6.61 -17.50 -3.95
CA ASN A 324 6.30 -18.71 -3.19
C ASN A 324 5.53 -18.37 -1.89
N ASP A 325 5.89 -17.28 -1.23
CA ASP A 325 5.17 -16.81 -0.06
C ASP A 325 3.75 -16.38 -0.44
N ALA A 326 3.61 -15.60 -1.53
CA ALA A 326 2.31 -15.13 -2.00
C ALA A 326 1.38 -16.31 -2.35
N LEU A 327 1.84 -17.29 -3.10
CA LEU A 327 1.04 -18.45 -3.47
C LEU A 327 0.64 -19.28 -2.25
N ARG A 328 1.57 -19.55 -1.34
CA ARG A 328 1.29 -20.27 -0.10
C ARG A 328 0.24 -19.56 0.77
N TYR A 329 0.31 -18.23 0.87
CA TYR A 329 -0.64 -17.47 1.68
C TYR A 329 -2.02 -17.36 1.04
N MET A 330 -2.11 -17.39 -0.30
CA MET A 330 -3.40 -17.43 -1.01
C MET A 330 -4.17 -18.74 -0.83
N GLU A 331 -3.49 -19.86 -0.57
CA GLU A 331 -4.13 -21.16 -0.34
C GLU A 331 -4.77 -21.27 1.05
N ILE A 332 -4.40 -20.39 1.98
CA ILE A 332 -4.88 -20.39 3.36
C ILE A 332 -6.12 -19.50 3.53
N ILE A 333 -6.37 -18.61 2.58
CA ILE A 333 -7.50 -17.66 2.52
C ILE A 333 -8.55 -18.19 1.54
#